data_64df80d4b3f2b2e7aa05402c9334b969
#
_entry.id   64df80d4b3f2b2e7aa05402c9334b969
#
_cell.length_a   1.000
_cell.length_b   1.000
_cell.length_c   1.000
_cell.angle_alpha   90.00
_cell.angle_beta   90.00
_cell.angle_gamma   90.00
#
_symmetry.space_group_name_H-M   'P 1'
#
loop_
_entity.id
_entity.type
_entity.pdbx_description
1 polymer ?
#
loop_
_entity_poly.entity_id
_entity_poly.type
_entity_poly.pdbx_seq_one_letter_code
_entity_poly.pdbx_strand_id
1 'polypeptide(L)'
;MRERLRTAVLASLVIASLVFAVVALRPERALAEDPVTEPRLISVSGEATVAVKPDLVTISFGVETNAATAKEAQETNTSKMNNVVAALKAAGIRSEDIQTSNFSLYPVYGWEGDRPGGTQVLTGYRCNNTVTARVKSVTSTGTVIDAAINAGATNVGSLNFGLQDPDPAKNEALAMAVANARSKAEVMAKAAGVTITGIYKISDGYATVTRMEAAPYALKDAATPIESGTVTVTATVRMDFTF
;
A
#
# COMPACT_ATOMS: atom_id res chain seq x y z
N MET A 1 57.54 28.17 -72.04
CA MET A 1 57.26 27.04 -71.11
C MET A 1 56.53 27.48 -69.84
N ARG A 2 56.71 28.69 -69.31
CA ARG A 2 56.08 29.20 -68.05
C ARG A 2 54.58 29.60 -68.19
N GLU A 3 54.15 30.00 -69.39
CA GLU A 3 52.74 30.41 -69.56
C GLU A 3 51.78 29.21 -69.68
N ARG A 4 52.19 28.14 -70.33
CA ARG A 4 51.37 26.92 -70.40
C ARG A 4 51.14 26.22 -69.01
N LEU A 5 52.08 26.42 -68.12
CA LEU A 5 51.95 25.89 -66.73
C LEU A 5 50.95 26.71 -65.88
N ARG A 6 50.88 28.03 -66.14
CA ARG A 6 49.93 28.91 -65.37
C ARG A 6 48.48 28.69 -65.84
N THR A 7 48.24 28.46 -67.11
CA THR A 7 46.89 28.15 -67.63
C THR A 7 46.40 26.77 -67.17
N ALA A 8 47.28 25.77 -67.02
CA ALA A 8 46.91 24.44 -66.51
C ALA A 8 46.58 24.45 -65.06
N VAL A 9 47.29 25.26 -64.25
CA VAL A 9 47.03 25.39 -62.82
C VAL A 9 45.72 26.15 -62.54
N LEU A 10 45.43 27.19 -63.29
CA LEU A 10 44.17 27.94 -63.19
C LEU A 10 42.97 27.11 -63.65
N ALA A 11 43.09 26.30 -64.66
CA ALA A 11 42.03 25.41 -65.15
C ALA A 11 41.72 24.30 -64.09
N SER A 12 42.74 23.73 -63.41
CA SER A 12 42.55 22.73 -62.41
C SER A 12 41.90 23.30 -61.09
N LEU A 13 42.16 24.55 -60.72
CA LEU A 13 41.53 25.23 -59.56
C LEU A 13 40.04 25.54 -59.85
N VAL A 14 39.68 25.91 -61.03
CA VAL A 14 38.27 26.19 -61.44
C VAL A 14 37.46 24.88 -61.46
N ILE A 15 38.02 23.78 -61.92
CA ILE A 15 37.35 22.49 -61.97
C ILE A 15 37.18 21.96 -60.53
N ALA A 16 38.17 22.14 -59.69
CA ALA A 16 38.06 21.72 -58.27
C ALA A 16 36.98 22.52 -57.51
N SER A 17 36.84 23.83 -57.80
CA SER A 17 35.79 24.66 -57.15
C SER A 17 34.39 24.32 -57.69
N LEU A 18 34.26 23.93 -58.97
CA LEU A 18 32.95 23.51 -59.49
C LEU A 18 32.50 22.15 -58.94
N VAL A 19 33.43 21.22 -58.77
CA VAL A 19 33.11 19.92 -58.16
C VAL A 19 32.72 20.07 -56.71
N PHE A 20 33.35 20.99 -55.95
CA PHE A 20 33.00 21.25 -54.54
C PHE A 20 31.63 21.93 -54.43
N ALA A 21 31.25 22.81 -55.37
CA ALA A 21 29.92 23.44 -55.34
C ALA A 21 28.77 22.47 -55.66
N VAL A 22 29.01 21.44 -56.48
CA VAL A 22 28.01 20.42 -56.84
C VAL A 22 27.77 19.44 -55.66
N VAL A 23 28.80 19.17 -54.84
CA VAL A 23 28.67 18.32 -53.67
C VAL A 23 27.92 19.04 -52.54
N ALA A 24 28.06 20.37 -52.43
CA ALA A 24 27.37 21.19 -51.43
C ALA A 24 25.87 21.43 -51.74
N LEU A 25 25.42 21.15 -52.97
CA LEU A 25 24.04 21.29 -53.43
C LEU A 25 23.26 19.96 -53.44
N ARG A 26 23.73 18.91 -52.67
CA ARG A 26 22.89 17.75 -52.45
C ARG A 26 21.77 18.21 -51.50
N PRO A 27 20.49 18.21 -51.92
CA PRO A 27 19.43 18.42 -50.98
C PRO A 27 19.56 17.27 -49.96
N GLU A 28 19.86 17.61 -48.70
CA GLU A 28 19.60 16.69 -47.62
C GLU A 28 18.13 16.27 -47.79
N ARG A 29 17.95 15.04 -48.23
CA ARG A 29 16.64 14.41 -48.06
C ARG A 29 16.41 14.39 -46.56
N ALA A 30 15.77 15.44 -46.06
CA ALA A 30 15.07 15.36 -44.80
C ALA A 30 14.22 14.10 -44.93
N LEU A 31 14.58 13.06 -44.17
CA LEU A 31 13.67 11.96 -43.91
C LEU A 31 12.45 12.65 -43.32
N ALA A 32 11.43 12.83 -44.16
CA ALA A 32 10.13 13.22 -43.66
C ALA A 32 9.78 12.10 -42.64
N GLU A 33 9.90 12.39 -41.36
CA GLU A 33 9.25 11.56 -40.35
C GLU A 33 7.79 11.52 -40.77
N ASP A 34 7.32 10.34 -41.12
CA ASP A 34 5.88 10.13 -41.35
C ASP A 34 5.15 10.76 -40.17
N PRO A 35 4.17 11.63 -40.44
CA PRO A 35 3.43 12.26 -39.35
C PRO A 35 2.87 11.13 -38.49
N VAL A 36 3.41 10.98 -37.27
CA VAL A 36 2.87 10.06 -36.26
C VAL A 36 1.45 10.53 -36.03
N THR A 37 0.50 9.90 -36.72
CA THR A 37 -0.91 10.19 -36.55
C THR A 37 -1.26 9.69 -35.13
N GLU A 38 -1.32 10.62 -34.20
CA GLU A 38 -1.76 10.27 -32.84
C GLU A 38 -3.14 9.60 -32.93
N PRO A 39 -3.30 8.44 -32.30
CA PRO A 39 -4.58 7.75 -32.30
C PRO A 39 -5.65 8.63 -31.62
N ARG A 40 -6.84 8.67 -32.19
CA ARG A 40 -7.99 9.30 -31.54
C ARG A 40 -8.44 8.42 -30.38
N LEU A 41 -8.45 8.99 -29.17
CA LEU A 41 -8.66 8.22 -27.96
C LEU A 41 -9.79 8.78 -27.10
N ILE A 42 -10.59 7.89 -26.56
CA ILE A 42 -11.46 8.13 -25.43
C ILE A 42 -10.77 7.56 -24.20
N SER A 43 -10.34 8.45 -23.29
CA SER A 43 -9.71 8.07 -22.03
C SER A 43 -10.69 8.15 -20.88
N VAL A 44 -10.85 7.07 -20.14
CA VAL A 44 -11.77 6.97 -19.02
C VAL A 44 -11.11 6.30 -17.82
N SER A 45 -11.62 6.61 -16.64
CA SER A 45 -11.31 5.87 -15.42
C SER A 45 -12.55 5.09 -14.96
N GLY A 46 -12.34 3.81 -14.69
CA GLY A 46 -13.34 2.94 -14.06
C GLY A 46 -12.98 2.74 -12.58
N GLU A 47 -14.01 2.66 -11.77
CA GLU A 47 -13.91 2.37 -10.34
C GLU A 47 -15.01 1.37 -9.95
N ALA A 48 -14.66 0.47 -9.06
CA ALA A 48 -15.61 -0.43 -8.45
C ALA A 48 -15.22 -0.77 -7.03
N THR A 49 -16.22 -1.11 -6.24
CA THR A 49 -16.08 -1.42 -4.82
C THR A 49 -16.82 -2.73 -4.52
N VAL A 50 -16.12 -3.64 -3.83
CA VAL A 50 -16.66 -4.91 -3.34
C VAL A 50 -16.62 -4.91 -1.82
N ALA A 51 -17.76 -5.22 -1.19
CA ALA A 51 -17.87 -5.34 0.26
C ALA A 51 -17.85 -6.83 0.65
N VAL A 52 -16.89 -7.20 1.52
CA VAL A 52 -16.65 -8.59 1.95
C VAL A 52 -16.72 -8.70 3.46
N LYS A 53 -17.26 -9.80 3.98
CA LYS A 53 -17.19 -10.08 5.42
C LYS A 53 -15.73 -10.37 5.81
N PRO A 54 -15.21 -9.76 6.88
CA PRO A 54 -13.86 -10.08 7.35
C PRO A 54 -13.78 -11.52 7.86
N ASP A 55 -12.64 -12.15 7.60
CA ASP A 55 -12.29 -13.50 8.06
C ASP A 55 -10.97 -13.53 8.83
N LEU A 56 -10.37 -12.35 9.07
CA LEU A 56 -9.16 -12.14 9.83
C LEU A 56 -9.34 -10.98 10.81
N VAL A 57 -8.84 -11.17 12.03
CA VAL A 57 -8.70 -10.09 13.01
C VAL A 57 -7.25 -10.00 13.46
N THR A 58 -6.68 -8.80 13.44
CA THR A 58 -5.36 -8.52 13.99
C THR A 58 -5.52 -7.73 15.28
N ILE A 59 -4.99 -8.25 16.37
CA ILE A 59 -5.13 -7.67 17.72
C ILE A 59 -3.76 -7.53 18.36
N SER A 60 -3.55 -6.42 19.08
CA SER A 60 -2.34 -6.22 19.88
C SER A 60 -2.65 -6.45 21.37
N PHE A 61 -1.80 -7.24 22.04
CA PHE A 61 -1.85 -7.49 23.47
C PHE A 61 -0.58 -6.98 24.12
N GLY A 62 -0.73 -6.06 25.05
CA GLY A 62 0.39 -5.46 25.77
C GLY A 62 0.46 -5.94 27.22
N VAL A 63 1.68 -6.06 27.71
CA VAL A 63 1.99 -6.22 29.15
C VAL A 63 2.85 -5.06 29.58
N GLU A 64 2.37 -4.26 30.50
CA GLU A 64 3.13 -3.23 31.19
C GLU A 64 3.47 -3.67 32.61
N THR A 65 4.72 -3.44 33.03
CA THR A 65 5.20 -3.69 34.39
C THR A 65 6.05 -2.54 34.88
N ASN A 66 5.92 -2.24 36.17
CA ASN A 66 6.71 -1.23 36.83
C ASN A 66 7.44 -1.87 38.04
N ALA A 67 8.72 -1.54 38.27
CA ALA A 67 9.52 -2.01 39.37
C ALA A 67 10.58 -0.99 39.75
N ALA A 68 11.21 -1.19 40.92
CA ALA A 68 12.27 -0.32 41.40
C ALA A 68 13.57 -0.41 40.53
N THR A 69 13.79 -1.60 39.93
CA THR A 69 14.94 -1.85 39.05
C THR A 69 14.54 -2.25 37.66
N ALA A 70 15.38 -1.94 36.66
CA ALA A 70 15.17 -2.32 35.28
C ALA A 70 15.07 -3.84 35.11
N LYS A 71 15.90 -4.60 35.83
CA LYS A 71 15.93 -6.06 35.80
C LYS A 71 14.62 -6.65 36.27
N GLU A 72 14.12 -6.21 37.41
CA GLU A 72 12.87 -6.69 38.01
C GLU A 72 11.65 -6.36 37.11
N ALA A 73 11.60 -5.14 36.56
CA ALA A 73 10.56 -4.75 35.63
C ALA A 73 10.52 -5.65 34.41
N GLN A 74 11.69 -5.98 33.83
CA GLN A 74 11.84 -6.87 32.69
C GLN A 74 11.48 -8.32 33.00
N GLU A 75 11.99 -8.88 34.09
CA GLU A 75 11.74 -10.28 34.47
C GLU A 75 10.25 -10.53 34.72
N THR A 76 9.60 -9.62 35.44
CA THR A 76 8.14 -9.66 35.68
C THR A 76 7.36 -9.55 34.37
N ASN A 77 7.77 -8.64 33.48
CA ASN A 77 7.17 -8.47 32.16
C ASN A 77 7.28 -9.74 31.32
N THR A 78 8.48 -10.32 31.25
CA THR A 78 8.76 -11.54 30.50
C THR A 78 7.89 -12.70 30.99
N SER A 79 7.77 -12.88 32.30
CA SER A 79 6.93 -13.93 32.90
C SER A 79 5.46 -13.77 32.50
N LYS A 80 4.91 -12.56 32.65
CA LYS A 80 3.51 -12.28 32.28
C LYS A 80 3.28 -12.44 30.76
N MET A 81 4.19 -11.93 29.92
CA MET A 81 4.04 -12.04 28.48
C MET A 81 4.12 -13.51 28.01
N ASN A 82 4.95 -14.33 28.64
CA ASN A 82 4.99 -15.76 28.34
C ASN A 82 3.64 -16.45 28.65
N ASN A 83 2.97 -16.06 29.75
CA ASN A 83 1.64 -16.56 30.09
C ASN A 83 0.60 -16.12 29.05
N VAL A 84 0.66 -14.85 28.61
CA VAL A 84 -0.24 -14.32 27.56
C VAL A 84 -0.04 -15.09 26.25
N VAL A 85 1.20 -15.28 25.81
CA VAL A 85 1.49 -16.03 24.58
C VAL A 85 1.04 -17.49 24.69
N ALA A 86 1.22 -18.12 25.87
CA ALA A 86 0.74 -19.49 26.11
C ALA A 86 -0.79 -19.57 26.04
N ALA A 87 -1.50 -18.59 26.62
CA ALA A 87 -2.96 -18.52 26.58
C ALA A 87 -3.49 -18.29 25.15
N LEU A 88 -2.84 -17.42 24.37
CA LEU A 88 -3.17 -17.21 22.96
C LEU A 88 -3.05 -18.51 22.15
N LYS A 89 -1.96 -19.28 22.37
CA LYS A 89 -1.77 -20.59 21.75
C LYS A 89 -2.84 -21.59 22.18
N ALA A 90 -3.16 -21.64 23.44
CA ALA A 90 -4.22 -22.50 23.98
C ALA A 90 -5.61 -22.12 23.42
N ALA A 91 -5.84 -20.85 23.10
CA ALA A 91 -7.03 -20.36 22.44
C ALA A 91 -7.04 -20.63 20.91
N GLY A 92 -6.05 -21.38 20.38
CA GLY A 92 -5.99 -21.82 18.99
C GLY A 92 -5.20 -20.91 18.05
N ILE A 93 -4.50 -19.90 18.54
CA ILE A 93 -3.64 -19.06 17.70
C ILE A 93 -2.31 -19.78 17.44
N ARG A 94 -1.94 -19.95 16.18
CA ARG A 94 -0.70 -20.62 15.81
C ARG A 94 0.51 -19.73 16.15
N SER A 95 1.64 -20.35 16.44
CA SER A 95 2.87 -19.62 16.79
C SER A 95 3.32 -18.62 15.71
N GLU A 96 3.11 -18.95 14.45
CA GLU A 96 3.44 -18.10 13.30
C GLU A 96 2.52 -16.88 13.15
N ASP A 97 1.33 -16.94 13.77
CA ASP A 97 0.34 -15.86 13.79
C ASP A 97 0.50 -14.94 15.03
N ILE A 98 1.53 -15.17 15.87
CA ILE A 98 1.88 -14.34 17.03
C ILE A 98 3.25 -13.72 16.79
N GLN A 99 3.34 -12.40 16.84
CA GLN A 99 4.59 -11.67 16.62
C GLN A 99 4.75 -10.56 17.67
N THR A 100 5.95 -10.42 18.25
CA THR A 100 6.28 -9.26 19.06
C THR A 100 6.37 -8.02 18.15
N SER A 101 5.58 -7.02 18.47
CA SER A 101 5.50 -5.77 17.70
C SER A 101 6.18 -4.60 18.40
N ASN A 102 6.36 -4.66 19.71
CA ASN A 102 7.07 -3.63 20.47
C ASN A 102 7.66 -4.22 21.76
N PHE A 103 8.85 -3.73 22.11
CA PHE A 103 9.46 -3.94 23.41
C PHE A 103 10.20 -2.66 23.82
N SER A 104 9.92 -2.15 25.01
CA SER A 104 10.58 -0.96 25.53
C SER A 104 10.74 -1.03 27.05
N LEU A 105 11.88 -0.56 27.54
CA LEU A 105 12.21 -0.45 28.94
C LEU A 105 12.84 0.93 29.18
N TYR A 106 12.27 1.70 30.09
CA TYR A 106 12.73 3.06 30.37
C TYR A 106 12.57 3.45 31.82
N PRO A 107 13.43 4.36 32.32
CA PRO A 107 13.33 4.91 33.67
C PRO A 107 12.08 5.78 33.79
N VAL A 108 11.46 5.74 34.95
CA VAL A 108 10.34 6.62 35.34
C VAL A 108 10.82 7.59 36.38
N TYR A 109 10.58 8.88 36.16
CA TYR A 109 10.98 9.94 37.07
C TYR A 109 9.73 10.58 37.68
N GLY A 110 9.82 10.89 38.97
CA GLY A 110 8.85 11.69 39.72
C GLY A 110 9.45 13.04 40.10
N TRP A 111 8.62 13.89 40.66
CA TRP A 111 9.04 15.17 41.22
C TRP A 111 9.07 15.07 42.76
N GLU A 112 10.16 15.48 43.38
CA GLU A 112 10.27 15.59 44.82
C GLU A 112 10.19 17.06 45.22
N GLY A 113 9.17 17.39 46.07
CA GLY A 113 8.92 18.71 46.63
C GLY A 113 7.63 19.35 46.14
N ASP A 114 6.92 19.99 47.09
CA ASP A 114 5.62 20.69 46.92
C ASP A 114 5.79 22.12 46.32
N ARG A 115 6.99 22.50 45.79
CA ARG A 115 7.27 23.85 45.32
C ARG A 115 7.49 23.86 43.81
N PRO A 116 7.14 24.94 43.09
CA PRO A 116 7.55 25.14 41.71
C PRO A 116 9.08 25.08 41.60
N GLY A 117 9.63 24.08 40.87
CA GLY A 117 11.08 23.86 40.73
C GLY A 117 11.62 22.62 41.46
N GLY A 118 10.76 21.69 41.88
CA GLY A 118 11.18 20.43 42.51
C GLY A 118 12.23 19.65 41.71
N THR A 119 13.01 18.82 42.39
CA THR A 119 14.04 17.98 41.76
C THR A 119 13.42 16.75 41.14
N GLN A 120 13.81 16.42 39.90
CA GLN A 120 13.40 15.19 39.24
C GLN A 120 14.20 14.01 39.83
N VAL A 121 13.51 13.03 40.39
CA VAL A 121 14.11 11.83 41.01
C VAL A 121 13.64 10.57 40.29
N LEU A 122 14.55 9.60 40.14
CA LEU A 122 14.21 8.30 39.59
C LEU A 122 13.31 7.55 40.56
N THR A 123 12.08 7.22 40.14
CA THR A 123 11.07 6.49 40.95
C THR A 123 11.01 5.01 40.60
N GLY A 124 11.56 4.59 39.48
CA GLY A 124 11.57 3.19 39.06
C GLY A 124 11.76 3.03 37.56
N TYR A 125 11.38 1.88 37.08
CA TYR A 125 11.49 1.51 35.66
C TYR A 125 10.16 0.94 35.18
N ARG A 126 9.83 1.23 33.92
CA ARG A 126 8.66 0.70 33.25
C ARG A 126 9.09 -0.14 32.06
N CYS A 127 8.56 -1.36 31.95
CA CYS A 127 8.75 -2.25 30.83
C CYS A 127 7.43 -2.47 30.12
N ASN A 128 7.40 -2.23 28.80
CA ASN A 128 6.28 -2.54 27.93
C ASN A 128 6.70 -3.58 26.91
N ASN A 129 5.87 -4.60 26.74
CA ASN A 129 6.02 -5.63 25.73
C ASN A 129 4.68 -5.84 25.05
N THR A 130 4.65 -5.82 23.73
CA THR A 130 3.41 -5.96 22.96
C THR A 130 3.58 -7.04 21.91
N VAL A 131 2.64 -7.96 21.86
CA VAL A 131 2.52 -8.96 20.81
C VAL A 131 1.30 -8.67 19.97
N THR A 132 1.41 -8.89 18.67
CA THR A 132 0.30 -8.84 17.72
C THR A 132 -0.08 -10.27 17.36
N ALA A 133 -1.36 -10.60 17.48
CA ALA A 133 -1.93 -11.88 17.13
C ALA A 133 -2.89 -11.78 15.94
N ARG A 134 -2.79 -12.73 15.00
CA ARG A 134 -3.71 -12.87 13.86
C ARG A 134 -4.72 -13.95 14.17
N VAL A 135 -5.98 -13.56 14.39
CA VAL A 135 -7.10 -14.45 14.71
C VAL A 135 -7.87 -14.74 13.42
N LYS A 136 -7.82 -15.98 12.94
CA LYS A 136 -8.46 -16.42 11.67
C LYS A 136 -9.94 -16.78 11.81
N SER A 137 -10.55 -16.39 12.90
CA SER A 137 -11.98 -16.55 13.13
C SER A 137 -12.48 -15.34 13.87
N VAL A 138 -13.29 -14.53 13.22
CA VAL A 138 -13.89 -13.34 13.81
C VAL A 138 -14.72 -13.69 15.05
N THR A 139 -15.41 -14.83 15.02
CA THR A 139 -16.29 -15.29 16.12
C THR A 139 -15.54 -15.67 17.39
N SER A 140 -14.28 -16.10 17.29
CA SER A 140 -13.45 -16.46 18.44
C SER A 140 -12.70 -15.27 19.05
N THR A 141 -12.82 -14.08 18.47
CA THR A 141 -12.07 -12.89 18.89
C THR A 141 -12.29 -12.54 20.37
N GLY A 142 -13.54 -12.52 20.83
CA GLY A 142 -13.86 -12.23 22.23
C GLY A 142 -13.21 -13.22 23.19
N THR A 143 -13.31 -14.52 22.91
CA THR A 143 -12.68 -15.57 23.72
C THR A 143 -11.14 -15.41 23.76
N VAL A 144 -10.52 -15.04 22.66
CA VAL A 144 -9.06 -14.79 22.60
C VAL A 144 -8.68 -13.59 23.46
N ILE A 145 -9.48 -12.52 23.42
CA ILE A 145 -9.26 -11.32 24.25
C ILE A 145 -9.36 -11.69 25.73
N ASP A 146 -10.42 -12.38 26.11
CA ASP A 146 -10.63 -12.80 27.52
C ASP A 146 -9.50 -13.70 28.01
N ALA A 147 -9.04 -14.65 27.19
CA ALA A 147 -7.91 -15.52 27.52
C ALA A 147 -6.62 -14.73 27.76
N ALA A 148 -6.34 -13.73 26.92
CA ALA A 148 -5.15 -12.90 27.08
C ALA A 148 -5.19 -12.02 28.34
N ILE A 149 -6.35 -11.41 28.64
CA ILE A 149 -6.56 -10.61 29.85
C ILE A 149 -6.39 -11.47 31.09
N ASN A 150 -7.03 -12.63 31.13
CA ASN A 150 -6.92 -13.57 32.26
C ASN A 150 -5.49 -14.09 32.48
N ALA A 151 -4.68 -14.15 31.39
CA ALA A 151 -3.28 -14.53 31.47
C ALA A 151 -2.34 -13.40 31.90
N GLY A 152 -2.84 -12.16 32.05
CA GLY A 152 -2.07 -11.02 32.53
C GLY A 152 -1.75 -9.95 31.51
N ALA A 153 -2.42 -9.92 30.35
CA ALA A 153 -2.37 -8.77 29.46
C ALA A 153 -2.96 -7.55 30.17
N THR A 154 -2.22 -6.44 30.16
CA THR A 154 -2.62 -5.17 30.82
C THR A 154 -3.24 -4.19 29.82
N ASN A 155 -3.06 -4.45 28.54
CA ASN A 155 -3.56 -3.60 27.46
C ASN A 155 -3.99 -4.47 26.28
N VAL A 156 -5.16 -4.15 25.69
CA VAL A 156 -5.65 -4.69 24.43
C VAL A 156 -5.89 -3.52 23.50
N GLY A 157 -5.17 -3.50 22.40
CA GLY A 157 -5.25 -2.40 21.42
C GLY A 157 -5.32 -2.88 20.00
N SER A 158 -5.52 -1.94 19.08
CA SER A 158 -5.46 -2.15 17.63
C SER A 158 -6.24 -3.37 17.14
N LEU A 159 -7.56 -3.37 17.36
CA LEU A 159 -8.45 -4.39 16.78
C LEU A 159 -8.73 -4.02 15.31
N ASN A 160 -8.13 -4.76 14.39
CA ASN A 160 -8.28 -4.52 12.96
C ASN A 160 -8.86 -5.75 12.27
N PHE A 161 -9.96 -5.54 11.54
CA PHE A 161 -10.57 -6.56 10.71
C PHE A 161 -9.99 -6.52 9.31
N GLY A 162 -9.81 -7.67 8.71
CA GLY A 162 -9.23 -7.84 7.39
C GLY A 162 -9.66 -9.13 6.71
N LEU A 163 -8.96 -9.46 5.65
CA LEU A 163 -9.11 -10.69 4.89
C LEU A 163 -7.82 -11.50 5.00
N GLN A 164 -7.94 -12.83 5.16
CA GLN A 164 -6.79 -13.74 5.11
C GLN A 164 -6.18 -13.77 3.71
N ASP A 165 -7.05 -13.78 2.70
CA ASP A 165 -6.68 -13.66 1.30
C ASP A 165 -7.53 -12.55 0.65
N PRO A 166 -6.96 -11.38 0.37
CA PRO A 166 -7.68 -10.28 -0.27
C PRO A 166 -7.77 -10.41 -1.79
N ASP A 167 -7.01 -11.32 -2.43
CA ASP A 167 -6.85 -11.34 -3.88
C ASP A 167 -8.14 -11.71 -4.64
N PRO A 168 -8.97 -12.65 -4.19
CA PRO A 168 -10.27 -12.88 -4.84
C PRO A 168 -11.14 -11.62 -4.90
N ALA A 169 -11.24 -10.88 -3.81
CA ALA A 169 -12.02 -9.64 -3.75
C ALA A 169 -11.40 -8.50 -4.59
N LYS A 170 -10.06 -8.42 -4.64
CA LYS A 170 -9.35 -7.48 -5.52
C LYS A 170 -9.62 -7.78 -6.99
N ASN A 171 -9.55 -9.06 -7.39
CA ASN A 171 -9.79 -9.49 -8.76
C ASN A 171 -11.24 -9.21 -9.18
N GLU A 172 -12.21 -9.44 -8.29
CA GLU A 172 -13.61 -9.10 -8.52
C GLU A 172 -13.79 -7.58 -8.70
N ALA A 173 -13.25 -6.78 -7.79
CA ALA A 173 -13.33 -5.33 -7.87
C ALA A 173 -12.66 -4.80 -9.16
N LEU A 174 -11.51 -5.37 -9.57
CA LEU A 174 -10.83 -5.01 -10.80
C LEU A 174 -11.66 -5.33 -12.04
N ALA A 175 -12.26 -6.51 -12.11
CA ALA A 175 -13.14 -6.88 -13.22
C ALA A 175 -14.36 -5.93 -13.33
N MET A 176 -14.95 -5.57 -12.21
CA MET A 176 -16.05 -4.60 -12.15
C MET A 176 -15.59 -3.19 -12.55
N ALA A 177 -14.39 -2.76 -12.17
CA ALA A 177 -13.81 -1.47 -12.55
C ALA A 177 -13.57 -1.39 -14.07
N VAL A 178 -13.09 -2.47 -14.69
CA VAL A 178 -12.93 -2.57 -16.15
C VAL A 178 -14.30 -2.46 -16.86
N ALA A 179 -15.31 -3.17 -16.36
CA ALA A 179 -16.67 -3.08 -16.91
C ALA A 179 -17.24 -1.65 -16.78
N ASN A 180 -17.02 -0.98 -15.65
CA ASN A 180 -17.42 0.41 -15.43
C ASN A 180 -16.71 1.37 -16.39
N ALA A 181 -15.39 1.24 -16.59
CA ALA A 181 -14.65 2.04 -17.56
C ALA A 181 -15.20 1.87 -18.97
N ARG A 182 -15.44 0.62 -19.39
CA ARG A 182 -15.99 0.32 -20.71
C ARG A 182 -17.36 0.96 -20.91
N SER A 183 -18.26 0.82 -19.94
CA SER A 183 -19.59 1.44 -20.00
C SER A 183 -19.51 2.97 -20.12
N LYS A 184 -18.61 3.61 -19.38
CA LYS A 184 -18.37 5.07 -19.50
C LYS A 184 -17.88 5.46 -20.91
N ALA A 185 -16.94 4.69 -21.47
CA ALA A 185 -16.43 4.94 -22.81
C ALA A 185 -17.50 4.81 -23.87
N GLU A 186 -18.37 3.80 -23.78
CA GLU A 186 -19.51 3.58 -24.69
C GLU A 186 -20.52 4.74 -24.65
N VAL A 187 -20.82 5.25 -23.46
CA VAL A 187 -21.68 6.45 -23.29
C VAL A 187 -21.04 7.68 -23.95
N MET A 188 -19.74 7.89 -23.74
CA MET A 188 -19.02 9.02 -24.33
C MET A 188 -18.95 8.92 -25.85
N ALA A 189 -18.63 7.73 -26.38
CA ALA A 189 -18.57 7.47 -27.82
C ALA A 189 -19.92 7.76 -28.49
N LYS A 190 -21.02 7.25 -27.90
CA LYS A 190 -22.38 7.49 -28.39
C LYS A 190 -22.74 8.97 -28.39
N ALA A 191 -22.41 9.70 -27.33
CA ALA A 191 -22.68 11.14 -27.22
C ALA A 191 -21.87 11.96 -28.23
N ALA A 192 -20.64 11.51 -28.54
CA ALA A 192 -19.75 12.14 -29.53
C ALA A 192 -20.05 11.74 -30.99
N GLY A 193 -20.97 10.78 -31.22
CA GLY A 193 -21.29 10.27 -32.57
C GLY A 193 -20.16 9.43 -33.17
N VAL A 194 -19.32 8.80 -32.37
CA VAL A 194 -18.23 7.94 -32.80
C VAL A 194 -18.41 6.51 -32.29
N THR A 195 -17.70 5.56 -32.94
CA THR A 195 -17.75 4.15 -32.57
C THR A 195 -16.41 3.69 -32.04
N ILE A 196 -16.39 3.03 -30.87
CA ILE A 196 -15.19 2.41 -30.31
C ILE A 196 -14.75 1.28 -31.23
N THR A 197 -13.49 1.31 -31.68
CA THR A 197 -12.89 0.31 -32.57
C THR A 197 -12.00 -0.69 -31.82
N GLY A 198 -11.47 -0.29 -30.64
CA GLY A 198 -10.60 -1.15 -29.86
C GLY A 198 -10.16 -0.54 -28.54
N ILE A 199 -9.35 -1.29 -27.83
CA ILE A 199 -8.65 -0.83 -26.61
C ILE A 199 -7.22 -0.51 -27.01
N TYR A 200 -6.81 0.73 -26.78
CA TYR A 200 -5.44 1.17 -27.03
C TYR A 200 -4.51 0.85 -25.86
N LYS A 201 -5.00 1.12 -24.63
CA LYS A 201 -4.21 0.92 -23.42
C LYS A 201 -5.12 0.62 -22.24
N ILE A 202 -4.68 -0.30 -21.40
CA ILE A 202 -5.21 -0.53 -20.06
C ILE A 202 -4.06 -0.30 -19.10
N SER A 203 -4.30 0.53 -18.10
CA SER A 203 -3.36 0.73 -17.00
C SER A 203 -4.07 0.34 -15.72
N ASP A 204 -3.41 -0.54 -14.97
CA ASP A 204 -3.84 -0.91 -13.64
C ASP A 204 -3.74 0.32 -12.72
N GLY A 205 -4.78 0.54 -11.94
CA GLY A 205 -4.79 1.47 -10.82
C GLY A 205 -4.54 0.70 -9.52
N TYR A 206 -4.75 1.33 -8.40
CA TYR A 206 -4.59 0.69 -7.11
C TYR A 206 -5.85 -0.09 -6.73
N ALA A 207 -5.68 -1.34 -6.29
CA ALA A 207 -6.69 -2.04 -5.50
C ALA A 207 -6.37 -1.83 -4.02
N THR A 208 -7.17 -1.02 -3.33
CA THR A 208 -7.00 -0.74 -1.90
C THR A 208 -8.00 -1.53 -1.09
N VAL A 209 -7.53 -2.07 0.04
CA VAL A 209 -8.39 -2.69 1.05
C VAL A 209 -8.62 -1.65 2.14
N THR A 210 -9.83 -1.17 2.26
CA THR A 210 -10.20 -0.16 3.24
C THR A 210 -11.27 -0.73 4.17
N ARG A 211 -11.20 -0.40 5.45
CA ARG A 211 -12.27 -0.70 6.39
C ARG A 211 -13.41 0.29 6.18
N MET A 212 -14.62 -0.21 5.95
CA MET A 212 -15.82 0.61 6.08
C MET A 212 -16.39 0.46 7.48
N GLU A 213 -16.78 1.58 8.11
CA GLU A 213 -17.65 1.51 9.30
C GLU A 213 -18.97 0.87 8.90
N ALA A 214 -19.30 -0.23 9.53
CA ALA A 214 -20.33 -1.11 9.09
C ALA A 214 -21.57 -1.06 9.94
N ALA A 215 -22.66 -1.55 9.37
CA ALA A 215 -23.83 -1.92 10.10
C ALA A 215 -23.49 -3.00 11.15
N PRO A 216 -24.02 -2.92 12.38
CA PRO A 216 -23.66 -3.80 13.47
C PRO A 216 -24.16 -5.24 13.19
N TYR A 217 -23.21 -6.17 13.12
CA TYR A 217 -23.49 -7.59 13.22
C TYR A 217 -23.05 -8.03 14.64
N ALA A 218 -24.02 -8.11 15.55
CA ALA A 218 -23.78 -8.58 16.91
C ALA A 218 -23.47 -10.08 16.91
N LEU A 219 -22.30 -10.46 17.43
CA LEU A 219 -21.99 -11.84 17.76
C LEU A 219 -22.62 -12.15 19.13
N LYS A 220 -23.71 -12.91 19.14
CA LYS A 220 -24.57 -13.12 20.30
C LYS A 220 -23.96 -13.91 21.46
N ASP A 221 -22.82 -14.58 21.29
CA ASP A 221 -22.30 -15.59 22.23
C ASP A 221 -20.88 -15.34 22.76
N ALA A 222 -20.30 -14.17 22.58
CA ALA A 222 -18.97 -13.83 23.10
C ALA A 222 -19.09 -13.06 24.43
N ALA A 223 -18.23 -13.38 25.42
CA ALA A 223 -18.16 -12.66 26.68
C ALA A 223 -17.84 -11.18 26.49
N THR A 224 -16.93 -10.87 25.51
CA THR A 224 -16.69 -9.51 25.00
C THR A 224 -17.35 -9.35 23.63
N PRO A 225 -18.43 -8.51 23.48
CA PRO A 225 -19.11 -8.32 22.22
C PRO A 225 -18.19 -7.61 21.20
N ILE A 226 -18.04 -8.18 20.01
CA ILE A 226 -17.20 -7.65 18.94
C ILE A 226 -18.02 -7.48 17.66
N GLU A 227 -18.10 -6.26 17.17
CA GLU A 227 -18.79 -5.90 15.93
C GLU A 227 -17.79 -5.81 14.79
N SER A 228 -17.89 -6.68 13.79
CA SER A 228 -16.85 -6.82 12.76
C SER A 228 -17.01 -5.88 11.56
N GLY A 229 -18.22 -5.48 11.26
CA GLY A 229 -18.51 -4.71 10.06
C GLY A 229 -18.20 -5.45 8.75
N THR A 230 -17.91 -4.68 7.70
CA THR A 230 -17.46 -5.17 6.39
C THR A 230 -16.09 -4.59 6.05
N VAL A 231 -15.32 -5.33 5.25
CA VAL A 231 -14.10 -4.87 4.61
C VAL A 231 -14.45 -4.49 3.18
N THR A 232 -14.05 -3.30 2.77
CA THR A 232 -14.28 -2.78 1.42
C THR A 232 -13.00 -2.88 0.62
N VAL A 233 -13.10 -3.45 -0.58
CA VAL A 233 -12.03 -3.50 -1.56
C VAL A 233 -12.42 -2.62 -2.73
N THR A 234 -11.66 -1.56 -3.00
CA THR A 234 -11.88 -0.64 -4.11
C THR A 234 -10.78 -0.82 -5.13
N ALA A 235 -11.14 -0.97 -6.39
CA ALA A 235 -10.20 -1.01 -7.51
C ALA A 235 -10.49 0.13 -8.49
N THR A 236 -9.41 0.69 -9.05
CA THR A 236 -9.48 1.71 -10.10
C THR A 236 -8.68 1.24 -11.30
N VAL A 237 -9.14 1.56 -12.50
CA VAL A 237 -8.46 1.26 -13.76
C VAL A 237 -8.58 2.45 -14.70
N ARG A 238 -7.53 2.74 -15.46
CA ARG A 238 -7.57 3.70 -16.55
C ARG A 238 -7.51 2.96 -17.88
N MET A 239 -8.41 3.32 -18.79
CA MET A 239 -8.51 2.71 -20.11
C MET A 239 -8.57 3.79 -21.19
N ASP A 240 -7.83 3.57 -22.26
CA ASP A 240 -7.83 4.39 -23.47
C ASP A 240 -8.39 3.52 -24.62
N PHE A 241 -9.43 4.02 -25.26
CA PHE A 241 -10.13 3.35 -26.39
C PHE A 241 -9.91 4.13 -27.68
N THR A 242 -9.68 3.41 -28.78
CA THR A 242 -9.61 3.98 -30.13
C THR A 242 -11.01 4.13 -30.73
N PHE A 243 -11.19 5.17 -31.56
CA PHE A 243 -12.40 5.43 -32.34
C PHE A 243 -12.11 6.04 -33.69
#